data_2004b15cd127b57287d81339390f6397
#
_entry.id   2004b15cd127b57287d81339390f6397
#
_cell.length_a   1.000
_cell.length_b   1.000
_cell.length_c   1.000
_cell.angle_alpha   90.00
_cell.angle_beta   90.00
_cell.angle_gamma   90.00
#
_symmetry.space_group_name_H-M   'P 1'
#
loop_
_entity.id
_entity.type
_entity.pdbx_description
1 polymer ?
#
loop_
_entity_poly.entity_id
_entity_poly.type
_entity_poly.pdbx_seq_one_letter_code
_entity_poly.pdbx_strand_id
1 'polypeptide(L)'
;WTLSRGLGDVYKRQVVRSISSNFSNALSSYFGTKTPSYEAAVGAHTAYVTALRAHGTEVTVLPDLTEFPDSCFVEDTAVMIDGKAIIPNMGHPSREGEQKAVLEHMSNFADIIQMPKGATLDGGDVVFYDDRYLIGRSTRTNKEGGDFLASHIKKDGYDAEFIEVPDSTLHLTTVCSSPREGTIIAAEGHLKESQISTCLLYTSPSPRDRVQ
;
A
#
# COMPACT_ATOMS: atom_id res chain seq x y z
N TRP A 1 0.69 1.32 -7.34
CA TRP A 1 0.82 0.06 -8.09
C TRP A 1 -0.03 0.13 -9.34
N THR A 2 0.60 0.06 -10.49
CA THR A 2 -0.11 -0.03 -11.76
C THR A 2 -0.33 -1.50 -12.04
N LEU A 3 -1.57 -1.95 -11.94
CA LEU A 3 -1.99 -3.23 -12.48
C LEU A 3 -1.99 -3.13 -14.00
N SER A 4 -0.88 -3.49 -14.64
CA SER A 4 -0.85 -3.66 -16.09
C SER A 4 -1.12 -5.12 -16.41
N ARG A 5 -2.32 -5.43 -16.86
CA ARG A 5 -2.53 -6.63 -17.67
C ARG A 5 -2.04 -6.34 -19.09
N GLY A 6 -0.99 -7.04 -19.48
CA GLY A 6 -0.70 -7.44 -20.86
C GLY A 6 -0.33 -6.35 -21.86
N LEU A 7 0.86 -6.52 -22.44
CA LEU A 7 1.24 -6.18 -23.82
C LEU A 7 1.02 -4.72 -24.27
N GLY A 8 2.10 -3.98 -24.32
CA GLY A 8 2.25 -2.78 -25.12
C GLY A 8 1.83 -1.50 -24.40
N ASP A 9 2.77 -0.62 -24.20
CA ASP A 9 2.63 0.83 -23.92
C ASP A 9 1.54 1.27 -22.91
N VAL A 10 1.39 0.56 -21.82
CA VAL A 10 0.67 1.10 -20.69
C VAL A 10 1.59 2.11 -20.01
N TYR A 11 1.30 3.39 -20.18
CA TYR A 11 1.92 4.46 -19.41
C TYR A 11 1.76 4.14 -17.93
N LYS A 12 2.84 3.70 -17.29
CA LYS A 12 2.84 3.48 -15.85
C LYS A 12 2.70 4.85 -15.19
N ARG A 13 1.58 5.08 -14.54
CA ARG A 13 1.33 6.30 -13.77
C ARG A 13 1.43 5.99 -12.29
N GLN A 14 2.12 6.84 -11.57
CA GLN A 14 2.27 6.78 -10.12
C GLN A 14 1.84 8.11 -9.52
N VAL A 15 1.09 8.02 -8.43
CA VAL A 15 0.78 9.17 -7.59
C VAL A 15 1.62 9.05 -6.33
N VAL A 16 2.34 10.10 -6.01
CA VAL A 16 3.10 10.23 -4.77
C VAL A 16 2.74 11.56 -4.12
N ARG A 17 3.11 11.75 -2.87
CA ARG A 17 2.91 13.02 -2.17
C ARG A 17 4.22 13.50 -1.57
N SER A 18 4.45 14.81 -1.63
CA SER A 18 5.57 15.45 -0.96
C SER A 18 5.59 15.13 0.53
N ILE A 19 6.77 15.02 1.10
CA ILE A 19 6.95 14.77 2.52
C ILE A 19 6.35 15.93 3.32
N SER A 20 5.50 15.61 4.29
CA SER A 20 4.92 16.61 5.21
C SER A 20 6.03 17.34 5.96
N SER A 21 5.92 18.66 6.08
CA SER A 21 6.81 19.46 6.92
C SER A 21 6.78 19.04 8.40
N ASN A 22 5.74 18.31 8.80
CA ASN A 22 5.54 17.74 10.14
C ASN A 22 5.96 16.26 10.23
N PHE A 23 6.71 15.75 9.26
CA PHE A 23 7.10 14.33 9.15
C PHE A 23 7.83 13.79 10.39
N SER A 24 8.53 14.64 11.15
CA SER A 24 9.17 14.24 12.40
C SER A 24 8.19 13.66 13.44
N ASN A 25 6.90 13.93 13.32
CA ASN A 25 5.83 13.40 14.14
C ASN A 25 5.10 12.19 13.52
N ALA A 26 5.62 11.65 12.41
CA ALA A 26 5.08 10.46 11.76
C ALA A 26 5.15 9.23 12.69
N LEU A 27 4.24 8.29 12.46
CA LEU A 27 4.17 7.05 13.22
C LEU A 27 5.42 6.20 13.00
N SER A 28 6.13 5.85 14.09
CA SER A 28 7.40 5.12 14.05
C SER A 28 7.42 3.85 14.91
N SER A 29 6.27 3.43 15.41
CA SER A 29 6.15 2.33 16.41
C SER A 29 6.75 1.00 15.95
N TYR A 30 6.82 0.76 14.63
CA TYR A 30 7.29 -0.50 14.05
C TYR A 30 8.76 -0.45 13.60
N PHE A 31 9.35 0.73 13.42
CA PHE A 31 10.64 0.89 12.72
C PHE A 31 11.77 1.43 13.60
N GLY A 32 11.59 1.47 14.87
CA GLY A 32 12.62 1.89 15.83
C GLY A 32 12.22 3.09 16.68
N THR A 33 13.17 3.54 17.50
CA THR A 33 12.95 4.58 18.53
C THR A 33 13.45 5.96 18.12
N LYS A 34 14.04 6.10 16.93
CA LYS A 34 14.56 7.39 16.46
C LYS A 34 13.47 8.19 15.79
N THR A 35 13.37 9.46 16.13
CA THR A 35 12.53 10.42 15.40
C THR A 35 12.92 10.47 13.93
N PRO A 36 11.97 10.34 12.98
CA PRO A 36 12.27 10.47 11.57
C PRO A 36 12.85 11.85 11.24
N SER A 37 13.89 11.89 10.40
CA SER A 37 14.43 13.15 9.91
C SER A 37 13.68 13.60 8.66
N TYR A 38 13.13 14.81 8.70
CA TYR A 38 12.47 15.43 7.55
C TYR A 38 13.40 15.54 6.34
N GLU A 39 14.61 16.04 6.54
CA GLU A 39 15.59 16.24 5.46
C GLU A 39 15.99 14.90 4.82
N ALA A 40 16.22 13.87 5.64
CA ALA A 40 16.53 12.53 5.14
C ALA A 40 15.35 11.94 4.34
N ALA A 41 14.11 12.13 4.82
CA ALA A 41 12.92 11.67 4.13
C ALA A 41 12.71 12.40 2.80
N VAL A 42 12.90 13.72 2.75
CA VAL A 42 12.84 14.51 1.50
C VAL A 42 13.88 14.03 0.50
N GLY A 43 15.11 13.79 0.95
CA GLY A 43 16.18 13.26 0.10
C GLY A 43 15.85 11.89 -0.48
N ALA A 44 15.38 10.97 0.36
CA ALA A 44 14.97 9.63 -0.04
C ALA A 44 13.77 9.65 -1.01
N HIS A 45 12.75 10.46 -0.73
CA HIS A 45 11.59 10.63 -1.60
C HIS A 45 11.98 11.21 -2.97
N THR A 46 12.85 12.19 -2.99
CA THR A 46 13.36 12.77 -4.25
C THR A 46 14.11 11.73 -5.09
N ALA A 47 14.94 10.92 -4.46
CA ALA A 47 15.64 9.82 -5.13
C ALA A 47 14.66 8.76 -5.67
N TYR A 48 13.63 8.42 -4.89
CA TYR A 48 12.58 7.49 -5.31
C TYR A 48 11.81 8.00 -6.53
N VAL A 49 11.34 9.24 -6.51
CA VAL A 49 10.63 9.87 -7.66
C VAL A 49 11.53 9.92 -8.90
N THR A 50 12.80 10.25 -8.71
CA THR A 50 13.79 10.29 -9.80
C THR A 50 13.97 8.91 -10.42
N ALA A 51 14.08 7.86 -9.60
CA ALA A 51 14.22 6.49 -10.07
C ALA A 51 12.97 6.03 -10.86
N LEU A 52 11.77 6.32 -10.37
CA LEU A 52 10.52 6.00 -11.09
C LEU A 52 10.49 6.65 -12.47
N ARG A 53 10.81 7.94 -12.56
CA ARG A 53 10.85 8.68 -13.84
C ARG A 53 11.91 8.15 -14.79
N ALA A 54 13.09 7.80 -14.28
CA ALA A 54 14.17 7.22 -15.08
C ALA A 54 13.78 5.86 -15.70
N HIS A 55 12.83 5.14 -15.08
CA HIS A 55 12.28 3.88 -15.60
C HIS A 55 10.99 4.07 -16.41
N GLY A 56 10.72 5.29 -16.89
CA GLY A 56 9.60 5.58 -17.79
C GLY A 56 8.24 5.69 -17.10
N THR A 57 8.20 5.88 -15.78
CA THR A 57 6.95 6.10 -15.05
C THR A 57 6.57 7.58 -15.07
N GLU A 58 5.35 7.89 -15.46
CA GLU A 58 4.76 9.21 -15.25
C GLU A 58 4.42 9.38 -13.77
N VAL A 59 5.04 10.35 -13.10
CA VAL A 59 4.87 10.55 -11.67
C VAL A 59 4.20 11.89 -11.38
N THR A 60 2.99 11.85 -10.82
CA THR A 60 2.29 12.99 -10.26
C THR A 60 2.67 13.14 -8.79
N VAL A 61 3.17 14.31 -8.42
CA VAL A 61 3.53 14.63 -7.03
C VAL A 61 2.46 15.56 -6.45
N LEU A 62 1.67 15.05 -5.51
CA LEU A 62 0.70 15.86 -4.79
C LEU A 62 1.40 16.76 -3.75
N PRO A 63 0.81 17.93 -3.41
CA PRO A 63 1.35 18.78 -2.34
C PRO A 63 1.34 18.04 -1.00
N ASP A 64 2.23 18.45 -0.10
CA ASP A 64 2.24 17.95 1.27
C ASP A 64 0.95 18.31 2.03
N LEU A 65 0.67 17.52 3.06
CA LEU A 65 -0.39 17.79 4.03
C LEU A 65 0.27 17.94 5.40
N THR A 66 0.46 19.18 5.84
CA THR A 66 1.11 19.47 7.13
C THR A 66 0.38 18.87 8.32
N GLU A 67 -0.95 18.75 8.23
CA GLU A 67 -1.80 18.18 9.27
C GLU A 67 -1.62 16.66 9.42
N PHE A 68 -1.10 15.99 8.38
CA PHE A 68 -0.93 14.54 8.33
C PHE A 68 0.54 14.17 8.11
N PRO A 69 1.30 13.91 9.19
CA PRO A 69 2.72 13.56 9.10
C PRO A 69 3.02 12.37 8.19
N ASP A 70 2.12 11.38 8.15
CA ASP A 70 2.27 10.14 7.39
C ASP A 70 1.74 10.22 5.96
N SER A 71 1.26 11.39 5.50
CA SER A 71 0.56 11.54 4.22
C SER A 71 1.39 11.23 2.95
N CYS A 72 2.69 11.09 3.07
CA CYS A 72 3.55 10.63 1.97
C CYS A 72 3.33 9.15 1.62
N PHE A 73 2.74 8.35 2.52
CA PHE A 73 2.38 6.95 2.29
C PHE A 73 1.02 6.86 1.56
N VAL A 74 0.98 7.35 0.33
CA VAL A 74 -0.24 7.47 -0.48
C VAL A 74 -0.88 6.12 -0.78
N GLU A 75 -0.09 5.04 -0.84
CA GLU A 75 -0.59 3.69 -1.13
C GLU A 75 -1.68 3.23 -0.15
N ASP A 76 -1.65 3.72 1.10
CA ASP A 76 -2.63 3.36 2.10
C ASP A 76 -4.01 3.96 1.84
N THR A 77 -4.10 5.01 1.04
CA THR A 77 -5.28 5.86 0.90
C THR A 77 -6.18 5.51 -0.27
N ALA A 78 -5.78 4.58 -1.13
CA ALA A 78 -6.60 4.11 -2.25
C ALA A 78 -6.15 2.73 -2.74
N VAL A 79 -7.10 1.86 -3.07
CA VAL A 79 -6.86 0.58 -3.74
C VAL A 79 -7.50 0.61 -5.13
N MET A 80 -6.70 0.34 -6.16
CA MET A 80 -7.16 0.34 -7.55
C MET A 80 -7.60 -1.06 -7.99
N ILE A 81 -8.78 -1.15 -8.61
CA ILE A 81 -9.32 -2.37 -9.24
C ILE A 81 -9.97 -1.97 -10.56
N ASP A 82 -9.40 -2.37 -11.69
CA ASP A 82 -9.99 -2.18 -13.03
C ASP A 82 -10.67 -0.82 -13.27
N GLY A 83 -9.93 0.26 -13.07
CA GLY A 83 -10.44 1.63 -13.28
C GLY A 83 -11.29 2.19 -12.15
N LYS A 84 -11.52 1.43 -11.10
CA LYS A 84 -12.17 1.89 -9.86
C LYS A 84 -11.13 2.19 -8.79
N ALA A 85 -11.34 3.23 -8.02
CA ALA A 85 -10.56 3.54 -6.83
C ALA A 85 -11.41 3.31 -5.58
N ILE A 86 -11.08 2.29 -4.81
CA ILE A 86 -11.67 2.05 -3.49
C ILE A 86 -10.95 2.99 -2.51
N ILE A 87 -11.69 3.93 -1.93
CA ILE A 87 -11.15 4.87 -0.94
C ILE A 87 -11.51 4.37 0.45
N PRO A 88 -10.52 3.91 1.22
CA PRO A 88 -10.77 3.36 2.55
C PRO A 88 -11.00 4.45 3.61
N ASN A 89 -11.50 4.02 4.76
CA ASN A 89 -11.30 4.75 6.01
C ASN A 89 -9.99 4.26 6.62
N MET A 90 -9.12 5.18 6.99
CA MET A 90 -7.79 4.85 7.52
C MET A 90 -7.88 4.09 8.85
N GLY A 91 -7.04 3.08 9.01
CA GLY A 91 -7.02 2.24 10.20
C GLY A 91 -6.48 2.92 11.46
N HIS A 92 -5.67 3.98 11.32
CA HIS A 92 -5.13 4.73 12.45
C HIS A 92 -5.81 6.10 12.57
N PRO A 93 -6.27 6.50 13.79
CA PRO A 93 -7.00 7.76 13.99
C PRO A 93 -6.25 9.02 13.53
N SER A 94 -4.91 9.07 13.68
CA SER A 94 -4.11 10.22 13.25
C SER A 94 -4.07 10.41 11.73
N ARG A 95 -4.49 9.41 10.96
CA ARG A 95 -4.54 9.43 9.49
C ARG A 95 -5.96 9.66 8.95
N GLU A 96 -6.97 9.74 9.82
CA GLU A 96 -8.35 9.94 9.41
C GLU A 96 -8.54 11.29 8.70
N GLY A 97 -8.97 11.25 7.45
CA GLY A 97 -9.12 12.43 6.60
C GLY A 97 -8.02 12.61 5.55
N GLU A 98 -6.89 11.94 5.69
CA GLU A 98 -5.75 11.98 4.77
C GLU A 98 -6.14 11.56 3.34
N GLN A 99 -7.04 10.60 3.22
CA GLN A 99 -7.52 10.05 1.95
C GLN A 99 -8.32 11.05 1.09
N LYS A 100 -8.83 12.14 1.66
CA LYS A 100 -9.69 13.11 0.93
C LYS A 100 -8.98 13.74 -0.26
N ALA A 101 -7.72 14.13 -0.08
CA ALA A 101 -6.95 14.75 -1.16
C ALA A 101 -6.58 13.75 -2.27
N VAL A 102 -6.45 12.45 -1.93
CA VAL A 102 -6.25 11.40 -2.93
C VAL A 102 -7.55 11.10 -3.66
N LEU A 103 -8.68 11.04 -2.95
CA LEU A 103 -10.01 10.91 -3.56
C LEU A 103 -10.25 12.00 -4.61
N GLU A 104 -9.99 13.26 -4.26
CA GLU A 104 -10.16 14.38 -5.19
C GLU A 104 -9.31 14.23 -6.45
N HIS A 105 -8.06 13.83 -6.29
CA HIS A 105 -7.18 13.57 -7.43
C HIS A 105 -7.68 12.40 -8.27
N MET A 106 -8.01 11.27 -7.63
CA MET A 106 -8.40 10.03 -8.32
C MET A 106 -9.74 10.15 -9.05
N SER A 107 -10.64 11.03 -8.61
CA SER A 107 -11.93 11.26 -9.28
C SER A 107 -11.81 11.72 -10.73
N ASN A 108 -10.63 12.20 -11.14
CA ASN A 108 -10.37 12.57 -12.54
C ASN A 108 -10.00 11.37 -13.43
N PHE A 109 -9.74 10.19 -12.84
CA PHE A 109 -9.14 9.04 -13.56
C PHE A 109 -9.85 7.72 -13.30
N ALA A 110 -10.67 7.63 -12.26
CA ALA A 110 -11.26 6.38 -11.80
C ALA A 110 -12.68 6.58 -11.27
N ASP A 111 -13.48 5.53 -11.31
CA ASP A 111 -14.77 5.46 -10.62
C ASP A 111 -14.51 5.33 -9.11
N ILE A 112 -14.99 6.30 -8.34
CA ILE A 112 -14.75 6.35 -6.90
C ILE A 112 -15.78 5.50 -6.14
N ILE A 113 -15.26 4.60 -5.31
CA ILE A 113 -16.05 3.81 -4.35
C ILE A 113 -15.53 4.09 -2.95
N GLN A 114 -16.35 4.70 -2.12
CA GLN A 114 -15.98 5.00 -0.74
C GLN A 114 -16.39 3.86 0.19
N MET A 115 -15.49 3.51 1.10
CA MET A 115 -15.74 2.48 2.11
C MET A 115 -16.78 2.96 3.13
N PRO A 116 -17.72 2.12 3.57
CA PRO A 116 -18.74 2.50 4.54
C PRO A 116 -18.13 2.78 5.92
N LYS A 117 -18.83 3.60 6.71
CA LYS A 117 -18.41 3.92 8.08
C LYS A 117 -18.26 2.66 8.93
N GLY A 118 -17.18 2.60 9.70
CA GLY A 118 -16.86 1.46 10.57
C GLY A 118 -15.98 0.40 9.93
N ALA A 119 -15.96 0.32 8.60
CA ALA A 119 -14.99 -0.47 7.87
C ALA A 119 -13.68 0.33 7.77
N THR A 120 -12.54 -0.27 8.11
CA THR A 120 -11.21 0.34 7.99
C THR A 120 -10.27 -0.55 7.18
N LEU A 121 -9.41 0.10 6.40
CA LEU A 121 -8.39 -0.57 5.61
C LEU A 121 -7.27 0.43 5.29
N ASP A 122 -6.03 -0.02 5.40
CA ASP A 122 -4.88 0.67 4.82
C ASP A 122 -4.43 -0.11 3.57
N GLY A 123 -4.20 0.57 2.44
CA GLY A 123 -3.82 -0.08 1.18
C GLY A 123 -2.52 -0.88 1.25
N GLY A 124 -1.66 -0.58 2.23
CA GLY A 124 -0.48 -1.38 2.54
C GLY A 124 -0.78 -2.83 2.96
N ASP A 125 -2.05 -3.16 3.27
CA ASP A 125 -2.49 -4.53 3.51
C ASP A 125 -2.97 -5.25 2.24
N VAL A 126 -2.82 -4.64 1.05
CA VAL A 126 -3.33 -5.22 -0.19
C VAL A 126 -2.19 -5.50 -1.15
N VAL A 127 -2.04 -6.77 -1.54
CA VAL A 127 -1.06 -7.21 -2.54
C VAL A 127 -1.79 -7.87 -3.69
N PHE A 128 -1.58 -7.35 -4.91
CA PHE A 128 -2.06 -8.04 -6.10
C PHE A 128 -1.04 -9.10 -6.55
N TYR A 129 -1.55 -10.28 -6.83
CA TYR A 129 -0.75 -11.40 -7.25
C TYR A 129 -1.50 -12.20 -8.33
N ASP A 130 -0.93 -12.26 -9.54
CA ASP A 130 -1.49 -12.91 -10.71
C ASP A 130 -2.94 -12.43 -11.05
N ASP A 131 -3.94 -13.20 -10.63
CA ASP A 131 -5.36 -12.96 -10.84
C ASP A 131 -6.14 -12.74 -9.54
N ARG A 132 -5.44 -12.49 -8.44
CA ARG A 132 -6.03 -12.38 -7.11
C ARG A 132 -5.42 -11.27 -6.27
N TYR A 133 -6.13 -10.91 -5.24
CA TYR A 133 -5.68 -9.98 -4.23
C TYR A 133 -5.49 -10.70 -2.90
N LEU A 134 -4.34 -10.52 -2.29
CA LEU A 134 -4.09 -10.89 -0.91
C LEU A 134 -4.47 -9.70 -0.03
N ILE A 135 -5.33 -9.92 0.96
CA ILE A 135 -5.82 -8.88 1.86
C ILE A 135 -5.34 -9.22 3.28
N GLY A 136 -4.45 -8.40 3.80
CA GLY A 136 -3.95 -8.52 5.17
C GLY A 136 -5.02 -8.14 6.19
N ARG A 137 -5.20 -8.97 7.22
CA ARG A 137 -5.91 -8.61 8.44
C ARG A 137 -4.88 -8.18 9.46
N SER A 138 -4.80 -6.89 9.68
CA SER A 138 -3.83 -6.24 10.55
C SER A 138 -4.51 -5.37 11.60
N THR A 139 -3.74 -4.65 12.39
CA THR A 139 -4.27 -3.62 13.29
C THR A 139 -4.89 -2.44 12.55
N ARG A 140 -4.68 -2.32 11.23
CA ARG A 140 -5.17 -1.23 10.37
C ARG A 140 -6.36 -1.64 9.52
N THR A 141 -6.46 -2.92 9.19
CA THR A 141 -7.51 -3.47 8.33
C THR A 141 -8.40 -4.38 9.14
N ASN A 142 -9.61 -3.92 9.44
CA ASN A 142 -10.58 -4.72 10.17
C ASN A 142 -11.35 -5.68 9.22
N LYS A 143 -12.14 -6.56 9.83
CA LYS A 143 -12.92 -7.56 9.08
C LYS A 143 -13.85 -6.91 8.08
N GLU A 144 -14.55 -5.86 8.47
CA GLU A 144 -15.53 -5.15 7.66
C GLU A 144 -14.88 -4.48 6.44
N GLY A 145 -13.69 -3.88 6.61
CA GLY A 145 -12.91 -3.28 5.52
C GLY A 145 -12.41 -4.31 4.53
N GLY A 146 -11.82 -5.40 5.05
CA GLY A 146 -11.37 -6.49 4.20
C GLY A 146 -12.50 -7.15 3.42
N ASP A 147 -13.63 -7.44 4.06
CA ASP A 147 -14.80 -8.05 3.41
C ASP A 147 -15.42 -7.12 2.36
N PHE A 148 -15.48 -5.81 2.64
CA PHE A 148 -15.93 -4.80 1.67
C PHE A 148 -15.04 -4.82 0.42
N LEU A 149 -13.72 -4.73 0.57
CA LEU A 149 -12.79 -4.78 -0.54
C LEU A 149 -12.93 -6.10 -1.32
N ALA A 150 -12.94 -7.25 -0.63
CA ALA A 150 -13.07 -8.56 -1.25
C ALA A 150 -14.36 -8.69 -2.08
N SER A 151 -15.45 -8.06 -1.64
CA SER A 151 -16.72 -8.08 -2.38
C SER A 151 -16.61 -7.37 -3.74
N HIS A 152 -15.83 -6.28 -3.82
CA HIS A 152 -15.60 -5.54 -5.06
C HIS A 152 -14.61 -6.27 -5.97
N ILE A 153 -13.56 -6.83 -5.41
CA ILE A 153 -12.58 -7.66 -6.12
C ILE A 153 -13.29 -8.80 -6.86
N LYS A 154 -14.17 -9.53 -6.15
CA LYS A 154 -14.91 -10.66 -6.71
C LYS A 154 -15.92 -10.24 -7.79
N LYS A 155 -16.56 -9.09 -7.64
CA LYS A 155 -17.47 -8.56 -8.68
C LYS A 155 -16.76 -8.27 -9.99
N ASP A 156 -15.47 -7.94 -9.94
CA ASP A 156 -14.63 -7.67 -11.11
C ASP A 156 -13.92 -8.93 -11.63
N GLY A 157 -14.26 -10.10 -11.09
CA GLY A 157 -13.80 -11.41 -11.58
C GLY A 157 -12.42 -11.83 -11.07
N TYR A 158 -11.92 -11.21 -10.00
CA TYR A 158 -10.69 -11.62 -9.33
C TYR A 158 -10.96 -12.43 -8.08
N ASP A 159 -10.00 -13.23 -7.67
CA ASP A 159 -10.01 -13.89 -6.38
C ASP A 159 -9.49 -12.98 -5.26
N ALA A 160 -9.99 -13.18 -4.04
CA ALA A 160 -9.53 -12.49 -2.85
C ALA A 160 -9.24 -13.51 -1.74
N GLU A 161 -8.02 -13.45 -1.22
CA GLU A 161 -7.54 -14.30 -0.12
C GLU A 161 -7.18 -13.43 1.09
N PHE A 162 -7.51 -13.90 2.29
CA PHE A 162 -7.18 -13.20 3.52
C PHE A 162 -5.93 -13.78 4.16
N ILE A 163 -5.02 -12.88 4.57
CA ILE A 163 -3.78 -13.23 5.24
C ILE A 163 -3.78 -12.59 6.63
N GLU A 164 -3.58 -13.40 7.66
CA GLU A 164 -3.41 -12.87 9.03
C GLU A 164 -2.01 -12.23 9.14
N VAL A 165 -1.98 -10.94 9.42
CA VAL A 165 -0.74 -10.17 9.62
C VAL A 165 -0.45 -10.12 11.13
N PRO A 166 0.71 -10.60 11.59
CA PRO A 166 1.05 -10.54 13.01
C PRO A 166 1.08 -9.12 13.56
N ASP A 167 0.67 -8.92 14.80
CA ASP A 167 0.65 -7.60 15.48
C ASP A 167 2.02 -6.90 15.51
N SER A 168 3.11 -7.68 15.37
CA SER A 168 4.47 -7.14 15.26
C SER A 168 4.80 -6.56 13.89
N THR A 169 3.89 -6.68 12.92
CA THR A 169 4.06 -6.26 11.53
C THR A 169 3.02 -5.18 11.19
N LEU A 170 3.47 -4.09 10.59
CA LEU A 170 2.58 -2.96 10.29
C LEU A 170 1.54 -3.31 9.23
N HIS A 171 1.99 -3.81 8.08
CA HIS A 171 1.18 -4.13 6.90
C HIS A 171 1.68 -5.38 6.19
N LEU A 172 0.82 -5.97 5.39
CA LEU A 172 1.18 -7.12 4.53
C LEU A 172 2.33 -6.76 3.57
N THR A 173 2.29 -5.57 2.92
CA THR A 173 3.35 -5.11 2.00
C THR A 173 4.69 -4.86 2.69
N THR A 174 4.71 -4.71 4.01
CA THR A 174 5.95 -4.60 4.78
C THR A 174 6.78 -5.89 4.73
N VAL A 175 6.12 -7.03 4.58
CA VAL A 175 6.74 -8.36 4.70
C VAL A 175 6.60 -9.20 3.45
N CYS A 176 5.84 -8.77 2.45
CA CYS A 176 5.78 -9.47 1.16
C CYS A 176 5.56 -8.52 -0.02
N SER A 177 5.94 -8.99 -1.19
CA SER A 177 5.65 -8.33 -2.46
C SER A 177 5.57 -9.34 -3.60
N SER A 178 4.86 -8.97 -4.68
CA SER A 178 4.79 -9.76 -5.90
C SER A 178 5.58 -9.05 -7.02
N PRO A 179 6.86 -9.39 -7.21
CA PRO A 179 7.72 -8.70 -8.19
C PRO A 179 7.43 -9.10 -9.62
N ARG A 180 6.80 -10.22 -9.84
CA ARG A 180 6.40 -10.77 -11.15
C ARG A 180 5.32 -11.83 -10.98
N GLU A 181 4.68 -12.17 -12.09
CA GLU A 181 3.71 -13.27 -12.17
C GLU A 181 4.26 -14.57 -11.59
N GLY A 182 3.44 -15.32 -10.86
CA GLY A 182 3.78 -16.61 -10.25
C GLY A 182 4.76 -16.53 -9.08
N THR A 183 5.09 -15.34 -8.58
CA THR A 183 6.14 -15.21 -7.57
C THR A 183 5.75 -14.25 -6.45
N ILE A 184 5.82 -14.69 -5.21
CA ILE A 184 5.79 -13.84 -4.01
C ILE A 184 7.13 -13.93 -3.30
N ILE A 185 7.67 -12.78 -2.93
CA ILE A 185 8.82 -12.67 -2.03
C ILE A 185 8.29 -12.29 -0.66
N ALA A 186 8.66 -13.05 0.37
CA ALA A 186 8.26 -12.73 1.74
C ALA A 186 9.46 -12.73 2.69
N ALA A 187 9.36 -11.94 3.75
CA ALA A 187 10.29 -11.97 4.85
C ALA A 187 10.14 -13.29 5.62
N GLU A 188 11.26 -13.89 5.99
CA GLU A 188 11.29 -15.16 6.73
C GLU A 188 10.51 -15.05 8.05
N GLY A 189 9.71 -16.07 8.36
CA GLY A 189 8.92 -16.13 9.59
C GLY A 189 7.61 -15.32 9.59
N HIS A 190 7.32 -14.51 8.58
CA HIS A 190 6.11 -13.68 8.52
C HIS A 190 4.98 -14.27 7.68
N LEU A 191 5.30 -15.01 6.65
CA LEU A 191 4.35 -15.74 5.81
C LEU A 191 4.75 -17.20 5.68
N LYS A 192 3.75 -18.07 5.72
CA LYS A 192 3.95 -19.52 5.47
C LYS A 192 3.39 -19.85 4.09
N GLU A 193 4.04 -20.79 3.41
CA GLU A 193 3.58 -21.28 2.11
C GLU A 193 2.12 -21.78 2.15
N SER A 194 1.70 -22.36 3.29
CA SER A 194 0.33 -22.81 3.50
C SER A 194 -0.72 -21.71 3.58
N GLN A 195 -0.32 -20.44 3.70
CA GLN A 195 -1.22 -19.28 3.74
C GLN A 195 -1.52 -18.73 2.34
N ILE A 196 -0.79 -19.19 1.32
CA ILE A 196 -0.92 -18.72 -0.05
C ILE A 196 -1.12 -19.96 -0.95
N SER A 197 -2.28 -20.07 -1.54
CA SER A 197 -2.76 -21.33 -2.12
C SER A 197 -2.04 -21.81 -3.38
N THR A 198 -1.26 -20.97 -4.07
CA THR A 198 -0.65 -21.34 -5.36
C THR A 198 0.56 -20.49 -5.75
N CYS A 199 1.63 -20.41 -4.96
CA CYS A 199 2.78 -19.64 -5.41
C CYS A 199 4.13 -20.25 -5.03
N LEU A 200 5.17 -19.86 -5.77
CA LEU A 200 6.54 -20.01 -5.33
C LEU A 200 6.84 -18.91 -4.30
N LEU A 201 6.87 -19.31 -3.03
CA LEU A 201 7.28 -18.42 -1.94
C LEU A 201 8.81 -18.41 -1.85
N TYR A 202 9.40 -17.25 -2.12
CA TYR A 202 10.80 -17.00 -1.81
C TYR A 202 10.91 -16.30 -0.46
N THR A 203 11.52 -16.94 0.51
CA THR A 203 11.83 -16.28 1.79
C THR A 203 13.17 -15.57 1.69
N SER A 204 13.25 -14.38 2.22
CA SER A 204 14.50 -13.63 2.35
C SER A 204 14.63 -13.13 3.79
N PRO A 205 15.86 -12.99 4.32
CA PRO A 205 16.04 -12.40 5.64
C PRO A 205 15.39 -11.04 5.72
N SER A 206 14.67 -10.79 6.81
CA SER A 206 14.07 -9.46 7.05
C SER A 206 15.16 -8.38 7.00
N PRO A 207 14.88 -7.19 6.45
CA PRO A 207 15.81 -6.07 6.51
C PRO A 207 16.28 -5.74 7.94
N ARG A 208 15.49 -6.07 8.97
CA ARG A 208 15.86 -5.92 10.39
C ARG A 208 16.99 -6.85 10.82
N ASP A 209 17.12 -8.02 10.20
CA ASP A 209 18.14 -9.01 10.56
C ASP A 209 19.52 -8.70 9.97
N ARG A 210 19.60 -7.67 9.10
CA ARG A 210 20.86 -7.24 8.48
C ARG A 210 21.59 -6.14 9.27
N VAL A 211 21.01 -5.68 10.37
CA VAL A 211 21.61 -4.64 11.23
C VAL A 211 22.01 -5.28 12.56
N GLN A 212 23.06 -6.08 12.52
CA GLN A 212 23.91 -6.41 13.68
C GLN A 212 25.20 -5.65 13.60
#